data_22a8f1cd6818e372c5e82c8d4ded50b4
#
_entry.id   22a8f1cd6818e372c5e82c8d4ded50b4
#
_cell.length_a   1.000
_cell.length_b   1.000
_cell.length_c   1.000
_cell.angle_alpha   90.00
_cell.angle_beta   90.00
_cell.angle_gamma   90.00
#
_symmetry.space_group_name_H-M   'P 1'
#
loop_
_entity.id
_entity.type
_entity.pdbx_description
1 polymer ?
#
loop_
_entity_poly.entity_id
_entity_poly.type
_entity_poly.pdbx_seq_one_letter_code
_entity_poly.pdbx_strand_id
1 'polypeptide(L)'
;MPVPADIRAVPRPVNTIVDDNGRDGPKRYAVRQRSSSKYVPGGNPQPRNGKVVGHIIDHKYVPIHEAKAGTSAVPDMLSYGASALVKSVTKDLVSDLLAVYDPSDVYAMMSIATLKVIKPAVXANRMATHYXRTFVCKDYPGAAMSPNSIGNLLQRIGMDGSRRKQFYQLRIQSTAAEHHVAIDGTLKQDNSRVNDLSAYSHKARVRGCSEVSVLYAYDIERMEPVCAEVFPGNSIDASSYPAFIRDNDIRKGIIVADKGFPPSKIKAELQERPDLHFLTPIKRNDARISDNDMLSFEGVLTGIAAHIVYKKKQIKGGRYLYAFKDTKKASAEEAAYLANAQKKNTFLPEKYAKKQAVFGVIVLESDQDLDSKTAYLCYEDRWLLELVFNRYKSDECLDHTDVQNDYSVIGGEFVNFLSTVATCRIIRKARTAGLFDHMSYGELMDDLSSAWRRTDAPEEPATDDGYWVHTLRIVFEELETLGLSKPIPKPAPQKRGRKPKPKDPSEQKPKRPRGRPRKNSSQSADAL
;
A
#
# COMPACT_ATOMS: atom_id res chain seq x y z
N MET A 1 6.72 -33.10 -41.15
CA MET A 1 5.84 -33.52 -42.26
C MET A 1 5.18 -32.29 -42.88
N PRO A 2 4.79 -32.34 -44.18
CA PRO A 2 4.07 -31.21 -44.75
C PRO A 2 2.68 -31.08 -44.10
N VAL A 3 2.29 -29.86 -43.79
CA VAL A 3 0.97 -29.59 -43.21
C VAL A 3 -0.13 -29.95 -44.22
N PRO A 4 -1.19 -30.70 -43.84
CA PRO A 4 -2.30 -31.02 -44.74
C PRO A 4 -2.94 -29.79 -45.39
N ALA A 5 -3.46 -29.96 -46.62
CA ALA A 5 -4.00 -28.85 -47.41
C ALA A 5 -5.20 -28.17 -46.72
N ASP A 6 -6.08 -28.96 -46.13
CA ASP A 6 -7.26 -28.50 -45.39
C ASP A 6 -6.89 -27.65 -44.17
N ILE A 7 -5.84 -28.04 -43.46
CA ILE A 7 -5.30 -27.28 -42.33
C ILE A 7 -4.68 -25.96 -42.82
N ARG A 8 -3.95 -25.98 -43.94
CA ARG A 8 -3.36 -24.77 -44.53
C ARG A 8 -4.40 -23.76 -45.01
N ALA A 9 -5.59 -24.26 -45.42
CA ALA A 9 -6.67 -23.43 -45.92
C ALA A 9 -7.46 -22.69 -44.80
N VAL A 10 -7.26 -23.06 -43.53
CA VAL A 10 -8.00 -22.45 -42.42
C VAL A 10 -7.72 -20.93 -42.33
N PRO A 11 -8.77 -20.07 -42.32
CA PRO A 11 -8.60 -18.62 -42.18
C PRO A 11 -7.84 -18.27 -40.87
N ARG A 12 -6.87 -17.39 -40.98
CA ARG A 12 -6.00 -16.97 -39.86
C ARG A 12 -5.40 -15.61 -40.14
N PRO A 13 -4.75 -14.94 -39.13
CA PRO A 13 -4.19 -13.63 -39.34
C PRO A 13 -3.19 -13.58 -40.49
N VAL A 14 -3.15 -12.46 -41.21
CA VAL A 14 -2.23 -12.21 -42.32
C VAL A 14 -0.77 -12.32 -41.82
N ASN A 15 0.14 -12.61 -42.72
CA ASN A 15 1.57 -12.76 -42.40
C ASN A 15 1.87 -13.87 -41.39
N THR A 16 1.08 -14.96 -41.42
CA THR A 16 1.35 -16.13 -40.58
C THR A 16 1.61 -17.38 -41.44
N ILE A 17 2.26 -18.37 -40.85
CA ILE A 17 2.49 -19.68 -41.44
C ILE A 17 2.06 -20.76 -40.43
N VAL A 18 1.63 -21.90 -40.94
CA VAL A 18 1.28 -23.05 -40.09
C VAL A 18 2.45 -24.04 -40.12
N ASP A 19 2.91 -24.43 -38.94
CA ASP A 19 3.92 -25.48 -38.75
C ASP A 19 3.27 -26.72 -38.12
N ASP A 20 3.62 -27.92 -38.62
CA ASP A 20 3.31 -29.16 -37.93
C ASP A 20 4.49 -29.50 -37.00
N ASN A 21 4.26 -29.48 -35.69
CA ASN A 21 5.30 -29.77 -34.71
C ASN A 21 5.49 -31.27 -34.45
N GLY A 22 4.77 -32.12 -35.20
CA GLY A 22 4.90 -33.57 -35.14
C GLY A 22 4.37 -34.25 -33.88
N ARG A 23 3.75 -33.49 -32.97
CA ARG A 23 3.18 -34.04 -31.74
C ARG A 23 1.68 -34.24 -31.89
N ASP A 24 1.17 -35.32 -31.37
CA ASP A 24 -0.27 -35.54 -31.37
C ASP A 24 -0.97 -34.63 -30.36
N GLY A 25 -2.18 -34.23 -30.68
CA GLY A 25 -2.99 -33.41 -29.80
C GLY A 25 -3.39 -32.07 -30.39
N PRO A 26 -4.16 -31.26 -29.62
CA PRO A 26 -4.78 -30.04 -30.15
C PRO A 26 -3.78 -28.93 -30.51
N LYS A 27 -2.55 -29.03 -30.07
CA LYS A 27 -1.49 -28.02 -30.37
C LYS A 27 -0.56 -28.48 -31.49
N ARG A 28 -0.92 -29.51 -32.23
CA ARG A 28 -0.09 -30.04 -33.32
C ARG A 28 0.22 -28.96 -34.36
N TYR A 29 -0.77 -28.23 -34.83
CA TYR A 29 -0.62 -27.24 -35.90
C TYR A 29 -0.45 -25.84 -35.28
N ALA A 30 0.79 -25.40 -35.16
CA ALA A 30 1.13 -24.10 -34.60
C ALA A 30 1.10 -23.02 -35.67
N VAL A 31 0.42 -21.89 -35.40
CA VAL A 31 0.40 -20.72 -36.27
C VAL A 31 1.47 -19.75 -35.79
N ARG A 32 2.45 -19.48 -36.65
CA ARG A 32 3.57 -18.57 -36.33
C ARG A 32 3.49 -17.31 -37.17
N GLN A 33 3.83 -16.20 -36.53
CA GLN A 33 3.98 -14.93 -37.24
C GLN A 33 5.26 -14.96 -38.09
N ARG A 34 5.23 -14.42 -39.31
CA ARG A 34 6.43 -14.19 -40.12
C ARG A 34 7.08 -12.88 -39.63
N SER A 35 8.30 -12.98 -39.14
CA SER A 35 8.97 -11.84 -38.51
C SER A 35 9.90 -11.09 -39.48
N SER A 36 10.54 -11.80 -40.43
CA SER A 36 11.51 -11.22 -41.35
C SER A 36 11.83 -12.24 -42.44
N SER A 37 12.74 -11.88 -43.37
CA SER A 37 13.27 -12.79 -44.38
C SER A 37 14.80 -12.93 -44.22
N LYS A 38 15.27 -14.14 -44.43
CA LYS A 38 16.69 -14.43 -44.51
C LYS A 38 17.13 -14.26 -45.95
N TYR A 39 18.17 -13.49 -46.16
CA TYR A 39 18.77 -13.34 -47.48
C TYR A 39 19.45 -14.65 -47.91
N VAL A 40 19.18 -15.07 -49.15
CA VAL A 40 19.80 -16.25 -49.77
C VAL A 40 20.50 -15.79 -51.06
N PRO A 41 21.84 -15.85 -51.14
CA PRO A 41 22.54 -15.41 -52.34
C PRO A 41 22.08 -16.23 -53.56
N GLY A 42 21.65 -15.52 -54.63
CA GLY A 42 21.19 -16.16 -55.87
C GLY A 42 19.85 -16.89 -55.79
N GLY A 43 19.12 -16.76 -54.67
CA GLY A 43 17.85 -17.43 -54.49
C GLY A 43 16.77 -16.51 -53.89
N ASN A 44 15.56 -17.03 -53.76
CA ASN A 44 14.46 -16.27 -53.16
C ASN A 44 14.64 -16.12 -51.65
N PRO A 45 14.29 -14.93 -51.09
CA PRO A 45 14.34 -14.73 -49.63
C PRO A 45 13.54 -15.81 -48.88
N GLN A 46 14.16 -16.39 -47.85
CA GLN A 46 13.50 -17.39 -47.01
C GLN A 46 12.87 -16.69 -45.81
N PRO A 47 11.55 -16.88 -45.57
CA PRO A 47 10.89 -16.26 -44.41
C PRO A 47 11.42 -16.85 -43.11
N ARG A 48 11.63 -15.98 -42.12
CA ARG A 48 11.94 -16.38 -40.74
C ARG A 48 10.65 -16.44 -39.95
N ASN A 49 10.41 -17.57 -39.31
CA ASN A 49 9.23 -17.79 -38.47
C ASN A 49 9.52 -17.21 -37.07
N GLY A 50 8.64 -16.33 -36.62
CA GLY A 50 8.69 -15.75 -35.30
C GLY A 50 7.90 -16.56 -34.28
N LYS A 51 7.37 -15.87 -33.28
CA LYS A 51 6.63 -16.48 -32.17
C LYS A 51 5.34 -17.16 -32.66
N VAL A 52 4.89 -18.18 -31.91
CA VAL A 52 3.60 -18.80 -32.12
C VAL A 52 2.51 -17.82 -31.64
N VAL A 53 1.51 -17.56 -32.48
CA VAL A 53 0.40 -16.64 -32.19
C VAL A 53 -0.91 -17.36 -31.97
N GLY A 54 -0.99 -18.68 -32.31
CA GLY A 54 -2.18 -19.49 -32.14
C GLY A 54 -1.95 -20.92 -32.60
N HIS A 55 -3.01 -21.70 -32.63
CA HIS A 55 -3.02 -23.07 -33.13
C HIS A 55 -4.25 -23.30 -34.01
N ILE A 56 -4.20 -24.28 -34.90
CA ILE A 56 -5.38 -24.73 -35.61
C ILE A 56 -5.88 -25.99 -34.88
N ILE A 57 -7.07 -25.87 -34.31
CA ILE A 57 -7.73 -26.90 -33.52
C ILE A 57 -9.11 -27.12 -34.18
N ASP A 58 -9.42 -28.38 -34.54
CA ASP A 58 -10.71 -28.74 -35.16
C ASP A 58 -11.07 -27.84 -36.36
N HIS A 59 -10.07 -27.60 -37.24
CA HIS A 59 -10.19 -26.75 -38.43
C HIS A 59 -10.58 -25.29 -38.16
N LYS A 60 -10.26 -24.79 -36.95
CA LYS A 60 -10.46 -23.36 -36.57
C LYS A 60 -9.16 -22.77 -36.03
N TYR A 61 -8.89 -21.53 -36.37
CA TYR A 61 -7.78 -20.79 -35.77
C TYR A 61 -8.15 -20.37 -34.34
N VAL A 62 -7.34 -20.79 -33.39
CA VAL A 62 -7.51 -20.48 -31.97
C VAL A 62 -6.27 -19.68 -31.52
N PRO A 63 -6.41 -18.42 -31.17
CA PRO A 63 -5.30 -17.60 -30.61
C PRO A 63 -4.74 -18.23 -29.34
N ILE A 64 -3.46 -17.99 -29.05
CA ILE A 64 -2.82 -18.53 -27.84
C ILE A 64 -3.60 -18.14 -26.57
N HIS A 65 -4.11 -16.92 -26.52
CA HIS A 65 -4.85 -16.48 -25.34
C HIS A 65 -6.15 -17.26 -25.14
N GLU A 66 -6.88 -17.51 -26.21
CA GLU A 66 -8.11 -18.31 -26.14
C GLU A 66 -7.81 -19.77 -25.81
N ALA A 67 -6.73 -20.31 -26.37
CA ALA A 67 -6.31 -21.68 -26.08
C ALA A 67 -5.90 -21.89 -24.64
N LYS A 68 -5.38 -20.82 -23.99
CA LYS A 68 -5.07 -20.85 -22.55
C LYS A 68 -6.31 -20.58 -21.70
N ALA A 69 -7.25 -19.81 -22.21
CA ALA A 69 -8.49 -19.48 -21.51
C ALA A 69 -9.51 -20.64 -21.55
N GLY A 70 -9.41 -21.51 -22.55
CA GLY A 70 -10.43 -22.57 -22.80
C GLY A 70 -10.47 -23.71 -21.80
N THR A 71 -9.74 -23.64 -20.69
CA THR A 71 -9.69 -24.70 -19.69
C THR A 71 -10.07 -24.27 -18.27
N SER A 72 -10.41 -23.00 -18.05
CA SER A 72 -10.90 -22.62 -16.74
C SER A 72 -12.24 -21.93 -16.82
N ALA A 73 -13.29 -22.68 -16.51
CA ALA A 73 -14.56 -22.08 -16.15
C ALA A 73 -14.31 -21.11 -15.00
N VAL A 74 -14.95 -19.95 -15.03
CA VAL A 74 -14.92 -19.03 -13.88
C VAL A 74 -15.48 -19.82 -12.70
N PRO A 75 -14.77 -19.90 -11.58
CA PRO A 75 -15.30 -20.63 -10.43
C PRO A 75 -16.66 -20.09 -10.00
N ASP A 76 -17.52 -20.96 -9.54
CA ASP A 76 -18.86 -20.58 -9.06
C ASP A 76 -18.80 -19.63 -7.85
N MET A 77 -17.66 -19.58 -7.17
CA MET A 77 -17.43 -18.75 -6.00
C MET A 77 -16.00 -18.19 -6.00
N LEU A 78 -15.83 -17.00 -5.47
CA LEU A 78 -14.55 -16.29 -5.39
C LEU A 78 -14.41 -15.62 -4.02
N SER A 79 -13.18 -15.46 -3.57
CA SER A 79 -12.88 -14.63 -2.39
C SER A 79 -13.29 -13.18 -2.69
N TYR A 80 -14.12 -12.58 -1.82
CA TYR A 80 -14.79 -11.31 -2.07
C TYR A 80 -14.36 -10.19 -1.12
N GLY A 81 -14.40 -10.44 0.20
CA GLY A 81 -14.37 -9.37 1.20
C GLY A 81 -13.17 -8.44 1.09
N ALA A 82 -11.96 -9.00 0.99
CA ALA A 82 -10.74 -8.20 0.90
C ALA A 82 -10.69 -7.41 -0.43
N SER A 83 -11.09 -8.00 -1.57
CA SER A 83 -11.13 -7.28 -2.84
C SER A 83 -12.17 -6.15 -2.82
N ALA A 84 -13.33 -6.40 -2.19
CA ALA A 84 -14.38 -5.38 -2.03
C ALA A 84 -13.89 -4.20 -1.19
N LEU A 85 -13.12 -4.49 -0.12
CA LEU A 85 -12.54 -3.43 0.70
C LEU A 85 -11.58 -2.55 -0.13
N VAL A 86 -10.64 -3.15 -0.85
CA VAL A 86 -9.70 -2.41 -1.71
C VAL A 86 -10.49 -1.58 -2.74
N LYS A 87 -11.46 -2.19 -3.43
CA LYS A 87 -12.31 -1.51 -4.42
C LYS A 87 -13.02 -0.32 -3.80
N SER A 88 -13.55 -0.46 -2.58
CA SER A 88 -14.31 0.60 -1.91
C SER A 88 -13.47 1.85 -1.63
N VAL A 89 -12.17 1.68 -1.37
CA VAL A 89 -11.26 2.79 -1.02
C VAL A 89 -10.46 3.32 -2.21
N THR A 90 -10.59 2.72 -3.41
CA THR A 90 -9.77 3.11 -4.58
C THR A 90 -10.57 3.60 -5.78
N LYS A 91 -11.86 3.89 -5.63
CA LYS A 91 -12.74 4.31 -6.75
C LYS A 91 -12.20 5.56 -7.47
N ASP A 92 -11.84 6.59 -6.71
CA ASP A 92 -11.25 7.83 -7.24
C ASP A 92 -9.89 7.58 -7.89
N LEU A 93 -9.08 6.71 -7.29
CA LEU A 93 -7.76 6.34 -7.81
C LEU A 93 -7.90 5.68 -9.19
N VAL A 94 -8.87 4.78 -9.36
CA VAL A 94 -9.19 4.15 -10.65
C VAL A 94 -9.66 5.21 -11.65
N SER A 95 -10.51 6.15 -11.21
CA SER A 95 -10.99 7.24 -12.06
C SER A 95 -9.84 8.12 -12.56
N ASP A 96 -8.91 8.48 -11.67
CA ASP A 96 -7.72 9.28 -12.02
C ASP A 96 -6.81 8.52 -12.99
N LEU A 97 -6.65 7.22 -12.78
CA LEU A 97 -5.85 6.38 -13.70
C LEU A 97 -6.51 6.31 -15.08
N LEU A 98 -7.84 6.14 -15.15
CA LEU A 98 -8.58 6.08 -16.42
C LEU A 98 -8.57 7.40 -17.18
N ALA A 99 -8.35 8.53 -16.49
CA ALA A 99 -8.19 9.82 -17.14
C ALA A 99 -6.84 9.93 -17.88
N VAL A 100 -5.88 9.06 -17.57
CA VAL A 100 -4.49 9.16 -18.05
C VAL A 100 -4.05 7.94 -18.87
N TYR A 101 -4.50 6.75 -18.48
CA TYR A 101 -4.05 5.47 -19.06
C TYR A 101 -5.20 4.76 -19.77
N ASP A 102 -4.86 3.88 -20.70
CA ASP A 102 -5.82 3.01 -21.37
C ASP A 102 -6.46 2.04 -20.36
N PRO A 103 -7.76 1.72 -20.48
CA PRO A 103 -8.45 0.85 -19.52
C PRO A 103 -7.76 -0.50 -19.28
N SER A 104 -7.19 -1.11 -20.32
CA SER A 104 -6.48 -2.39 -20.18
C SER A 104 -5.26 -2.29 -19.25
N ASP A 105 -4.53 -1.17 -19.33
CA ASP A 105 -3.38 -0.91 -18.46
C ASP A 105 -3.85 -0.62 -17.02
N VAL A 106 -4.91 0.18 -16.87
CA VAL A 106 -5.50 0.48 -15.55
C VAL A 106 -5.96 -0.80 -14.86
N TYR A 107 -6.67 -1.66 -15.59
CA TYR A 107 -7.17 -2.93 -15.04
C TYR A 107 -6.01 -3.84 -14.63
N ALA A 108 -4.96 -3.89 -15.41
CA ALA A 108 -3.78 -4.69 -15.07
C ALA A 108 -3.05 -4.10 -13.84
N MET A 109 -2.83 -2.78 -13.81
CA MET A 109 -2.19 -2.10 -12.67
C MET A 109 -2.99 -2.31 -11.38
N MET A 110 -4.31 -2.08 -11.44
CA MET A 110 -5.17 -2.20 -10.26
C MET A 110 -5.32 -3.66 -9.81
N SER A 111 -5.29 -4.62 -10.74
CA SER A 111 -5.26 -6.04 -10.39
C SER A 111 -3.99 -6.37 -9.60
N ILE A 112 -2.83 -5.95 -10.09
CA ILE A 112 -1.55 -6.20 -9.41
C ILE A 112 -1.54 -5.51 -8.05
N ALA A 113 -1.92 -4.24 -8.00
CA ALA A 113 -1.94 -3.45 -6.76
C ALA A 113 -2.89 -4.08 -5.72
N THR A 114 -4.10 -4.44 -6.14
CA THR A 114 -5.10 -5.08 -5.26
C THR A 114 -4.58 -6.41 -4.72
N LEU A 115 -3.99 -7.24 -5.59
CA LEU A 115 -3.46 -8.55 -5.18
C LEU A 115 -2.28 -8.40 -4.21
N LYS A 116 -1.45 -7.36 -4.36
CA LYS A 116 -0.37 -7.07 -3.41
C LYS A 116 -0.91 -6.66 -2.04
N VAL A 117 -2.01 -5.90 -2.00
CA VAL A 117 -2.66 -5.52 -0.73
C VAL A 117 -3.26 -6.76 -0.05
N ILE A 118 -3.94 -7.63 -0.82
CA ILE A 118 -4.63 -8.82 -0.28
C ILE A 118 -3.62 -9.90 0.12
N LYS A 119 -2.56 -10.06 -0.68
CA LYS A 119 -1.58 -11.13 -0.52
C LYS A 119 -0.17 -10.56 -0.66
N PRO A 120 0.35 -9.95 0.39
CA PRO A 120 1.72 -9.43 0.37
C PRO A 120 2.72 -10.53 -0.03
N ALA A 121 3.82 -10.17 -0.64
CA ALA A 121 4.86 -11.09 -1.14
C ALA A 121 4.38 -12.03 -2.27
N VAL A 122 3.26 -11.75 -2.93
CA VAL A 122 2.84 -12.57 -4.06
C VAL A 122 3.81 -12.44 -5.26
N UNK A 123 4.38 -13.32 -5.62
CA UNK A 123 5.26 -13.34 -6.68
C UNK A 123 4.50 -13.26 -7.94
N ALA A 124 5.23 -12.80 -8.92
CA ALA A 124 4.61 -12.59 -10.23
C ALA A 124 4.09 -13.89 -10.88
N ASN A 125 4.78 -14.98 -10.65
CA ASN A 125 4.37 -16.30 -11.20
C ASN A 125 3.10 -16.85 -10.53
N ARG A 126 2.64 -16.25 -9.42
CA ARG A 126 1.43 -16.67 -8.71
C ARG A 126 0.27 -15.69 -8.89
N MET A 127 0.54 -14.52 -9.48
CA MET A 127 -0.48 -13.49 -9.69
C MET A 127 -1.71 -14.01 -10.43
N ALA A 128 -1.49 -14.76 -11.52
CA ALA A 128 -2.59 -15.34 -12.31
C ALA A 128 -3.48 -16.26 -11.47
N THR A 129 -2.88 -17.06 -10.57
CA THR A 129 -3.62 -17.96 -9.69
C THR A 129 -4.51 -17.19 -8.72
N HIS A 130 -3.98 -16.13 -8.11
CA HIS A 130 -4.74 -15.32 -7.15
C HIS A 130 -5.78 -14.45 -7.86
N TYR A 131 -5.46 -13.98 -9.03
CA TYR A 131 -6.41 -13.23 -9.86
C TYR A 131 -7.68 -14.05 -10.13
N UNK A 132 -7.44 -15.14 -10.42
CA UNK A 132 -8.42 -15.92 -10.77
C UNK A 132 -9.22 -16.42 -9.75
N ARG A 133 -8.82 -16.35 -8.48
CA ARG A 133 -9.53 -16.87 -7.29
C ARG A 133 -10.23 -15.79 -6.47
N THR A 134 -10.10 -14.56 -6.82
CA THR A 134 -10.66 -13.41 -6.12
C THR A 134 -11.58 -12.61 -7.04
N PHE A 135 -12.46 -11.79 -6.47
CA PHE A 135 -13.32 -10.88 -7.24
C PHE A 135 -12.54 -9.86 -8.06
N VAL A 136 -11.22 -9.75 -7.88
CA VAL A 136 -10.35 -8.89 -8.70
C VAL A 136 -10.56 -9.17 -10.19
N CYS A 137 -10.73 -10.45 -10.60
CA CYS A 137 -10.96 -10.81 -12.02
C CYS A 137 -12.31 -10.32 -12.55
N LYS A 138 -13.27 -10.04 -11.67
CA LYS A 138 -14.56 -9.45 -12.05
C LYS A 138 -14.52 -7.92 -12.02
N ASP A 139 -13.79 -7.37 -11.05
CA ASP A 139 -13.63 -5.93 -10.91
C ASP A 139 -12.79 -5.34 -12.06
N TYR A 140 -11.76 -6.07 -12.49
CA TYR A 140 -10.82 -5.67 -13.53
C TYR A 140 -10.67 -6.79 -14.56
N PRO A 141 -11.73 -7.03 -15.36
CA PRO A 141 -11.74 -8.20 -16.27
C PRO A 141 -10.70 -8.08 -17.39
N GLY A 142 -10.17 -9.21 -17.81
CA GLY A 142 -9.24 -9.31 -18.93
C GLY A 142 -7.80 -8.93 -18.62
N ALA A 143 -7.45 -8.65 -17.37
CA ALA A 143 -6.08 -8.29 -16.99
C ALA A 143 -5.12 -9.48 -17.21
N ALA A 144 -4.04 -9.25 -17.96
CA ALA A 144 -3.07 -10.30 -18.31
C ALA A 144 -2.04 -10.47 -17.19
N MET A 145 -2.20 -11.50 -16.37
CA MET A 145 -1.44 -11.72 -15.13
C MET A 145 -0.30 -12.74 -15.27
N SER A 146 0.18 -13.04 -16.49
CA SER A 146 1.38 -13.87 -16.63
C SER A 146 2.63 -13.05 -16.25
N PRO A 147 3.73 -13.69 -15.79
CA PRO A 147 4.96 -12.97 -15.46
C PRO A 147 5.47 -12.09 -16.60
N ASN A 148 5.42 -12.60 -17.84
CA ASN A 148 5.84 -11.83 -19.02
C ASN A 148 4.92 -10.63 -19.27
N SER A 149 3.61 -10.79 -19.10
CA SER A 149 2.65 -9.70 -19.28
C SER A 149 2.86 -8.61 -18.23
N ILE A 150 3.08 -9.03 -16.98
CA ILE A 150 3.38 -8.12 -15.87
C ILE A 150 4.69 -7.37 -16.15
N GLY A 151 5.76 -8.09 -16.53
CA GLY A 151 7.05 -7.47 -16.83
C GLY A 151 6.95 -6.43 -17.96
N ASN A 152 6.24 -6.77 -19.05
CA ASN A 152 6.03 -5.85 -20.18
C ASN A 152 5.20 -4.63 -19.76
N LEU A 153 4.19 -4.82 -18.92
CA LEU A 153 3.37 -3.72 -18.37
C LEU A 153 4.23 -2.77 -17.54
N LEU A 154 5.00 -3.31 -16.59
CA LEU A 154 5.86 -2.51 -15.70
C LEU A 154 6.89 -1.70 -16.52
N GLN A 155 7.51 -2.34 -17.50
CA GLN A 155 8.47 -1.65 -18.38
C GLN A 155 7.80 -0.51 -19.16
N ARG A 156 6.61 -0.76 -19.75
CA ARG A 156 5.87 0.24 -20.52
C ARG A 156 5.46 1.43 -19.63
N ILE A 157 4.94 1.16 -18.44
CA ILE A 157 4.56 2.21 -17.47
C ILE A 157 5.79 3.00 -17.04
N GLY A 158 6.89 2.31 -16.77
CA GLY A 158 8.15 2.95 -16.35
C GLY A 158 8.76 3.83 -17.43
N MET A 159 8.60 3.47 -18.70
CA MET A 159 9.07 4.29 -19.84
C MET A 159 8.20 5.54 -20.04
N ASP A 160 6.92 5.50 -19.65
CA ASP A 160 5.99 6.59 -19.86
C ASP A 160 5.95 7.55 -18.68
N GLY A 161 7.01 8.33 -18.52
CA GLY A 161 7.12 9.33 -17.45
C GLY A 161 6.06 10.41 -17.55
N SER A 162 5.61 10.74 -18.77
CA SER A 162 4.60 11.77 -19.00
C SER A 162 3.27 11.40 -18.37
N ARG A 163 2.79 10.17 -18.61
CA ARG A 163 1.50 9.70 -18.03
C ARG A 163 1.60 9.56 -16.50
N ARG A 164 2.72 9.06 -15.96
CA ARG A 164 2.91 8.99 -14.49
C ARG A 164 2.84 10.39 -13.89
N LYS A 165 3.50 11.37 -14.52
CA LYS A 165 3.48 12.76 -14.06
C LYS A 165 2.06 13.36 -14.10
N GLN A 166 1.31 13.12 -15.18
CA GLN A 166 -0.08 13.56 -15.30
C GLN A 166 -0.95 12.99 -14.17
N PHE A 167 -0.80 11.69 -13.89
CA PHE A 167 -1.53 11.05 -12.79
C PHE A 167 -1.17 11.68 -11.45
N TYR A 168 0.13 11.86 -11.16
CA TYR A 168 0.55 12.50 -9.91
C TYR A 168 0.04 13.93 -9.80
N GLN A 169 -0.05 14.66 -10.92
CA GLN A 169 -0.59 16.02 -10.94
C GLN A 169 -2.06 16.07 -10.50
N LEU A 170 -2.88 15.11 -10.92
CA LEU A 170 -4.28 15.04 -10.45
C LEU A 170 -4.33 14.91 -8.92
N ARG A 171 -3.46 14.08 -8.35
CA ARG A 171 -3.40 13.87 -6.90
C ARG A 171 -2.87 15.10 -6.16
N ILE A 172 -1.80 15.71 -6.68
CA ILE A 172 -1.19 16.92 -6.08
C ILE A 172 -2.19 18.08 -6.09
N GLN A 173 -2.91 18.26 -7.19
CA GLN A 173 -3.93 19.32 -7.31
C GLN A 173 -5.06 19.17 -6.29
N SER A 174 -5.36 17.94 -5.88
CA SER A 174 -6.37 17.68 -4.85
C SER A 174 -5.89 17.96 -3.43
N THR A 175 -4.58 18.19 -3.22
CA THR A 175 -4.02 18.53 -1.91
C THR A 175 -4.30 20.02 -1.62
N ALA A 176 -4.82 20.32 -0.44
CA ALA A 176 -5.08 21.70 -0.04
C ALA A 176 -3.77 22.45 0.31
N ALA A 177 -3.76 23.76 0.14
CA ALA A 177 -2.56 24.57 0.38
C ALA A 177 -2.12 24.56 1.86
N GLU A 178 -3.05 24.39 2.77
CA GLU A 178 -2.79 24.31 4.20
C GLU A 178 -2.37 22.90 4.67
N HIS A 179 -2.38 21.89 3.81
CA HIS A 179 -1.97 20.54 4.17
C HIS A 179 -0.45 20.46 4.36
N HIS A 180 -0.04 19.62 5.29
CA HIS A 180 1.37 19.32 5.54
C HIS A 180 1.77 18.11 4.69
N VAL A 181 2.84 18.27 3.93
CA VAL A 181 3.32 17.24 3.00
C VAL A 181 4.68 16.74 3.52
N ALA A 182 4.67 15.58 4.16
CA ALA A 182 5.92 14.94 4.57
C ALA A 182 6.64 14.42 3.32
N ILE A 183 7.91 14.79 3.16
CA ILE A 183 8.76 14.22 2.12
C ILE A 183 9.84 13.38 2.80
N ASP A 184 9.91 12.12 2.45
CA ASP A 184 10.89 11.21 3.02
C ASP A 184 11.23 10.11 2.00
N GLY A 185 12.38 9.51 2.19
CA GLY A 185 12.89 8.48 1.31
C GLY A 185 13.09 7.14 1.99
N THR A 186 12.94 6.09 1.23
CA THR A 186 13.27 4.74 1.68
C THR A 186 14.20 4.06 0.70
N LEU A 187 15.10 3.22 1.23
CA LEU A 187 16.01 2.41 0.41
C LEU A 187 15.41 1.02 0.25
N LYS A 188 15.49 0.48 -0.96
CA LYS A 188 15.08 -0.88 -1.30
C LYS A 188 16.27 -1.66 -1.80
N GLN A 189 16.47 -2.85 -1.29
CA GLN A 189 17.51 -3.75 -1.79
C GLN A 189 17.19 -4.14 -3.24
N ASP A 190 18.17 -4.01 -4.11
CA ASP A 190 18.03 -4.39 -5.52
C ASP A 190 18.88 -5.63 -5.80
N ASN A 191 18.20 -6.70 -6.19
CA ASN A 191 18.83 -7.98 -6.52
C ASN A 191 19.20 -8.06 -8.03
N SER A 192 18.90 -7.02 -8.80
CA SER A 192 19.25 -6.96 -10.22
C SER A 192 20.76 -6.77 -10.43
N ARG A 193 21.27 -7.33 -11.53
CA ARG A 193 22.67 -7.15 -11.95
C ARG A 193 22.80 -6.18 -13.14
N VAL A 194 21.69 -5.67 -13.65
CA VAL A 194 21.66 -4.90 -14.91
C VAL A 194 20.91 -3.58 -14.77
N ASN A 195 20.72 -3.11 -13.56
CA ASN A 195 19.92 -1.91 -13.26
C ASN A 195 20.86 -0.75 -12.93
N ASP A 196 20.85 0.31 -13.73
CA ASP A 196 21.69 1.50 -13.53
C ASP A 196 21.25 2.35 -12.34
N LEU A 197 20.00 2.22 -11.90
CA LEU A 197 19.50 2.86 -10.66
C LEU A 197 20.07 2.19 -9.42
N SER A 198 20.57 0.97 -9.56
CA SER A 198 21.12 0.17 -8.46
C SER A 198 22.50 0.70 -8.07
N ALA A 199 22.66 1.13 -6.84
CA ALA A 199 23.93 1.70 -6.37
C ALA A 199 24.16 1.38 -4.89
N TYR A 200 25.44 1.37 -4.50
CA TYR A 200 25.81 1.15 -3.09
C TYR A 200 25.56 2.42 -2.29
N SER A 201 24.83 2.29 -1.20
CA SER A 201 24.53 3.39 -0.30
C SER A 201 25.30 3.24 1.02
N HIS A 202 25.77 4.35 1.57
CA HIS A 202 26.36 4.38 2.92
C HIS A 202 25.31 4.10 4.01
N LYS A 203 24.03 4.27 3.68
CA LYS A 203 22.90 4.01 4.58
C LYS A 203 22.35 2.58 4.42
N ALA A 204 22.98 1.76 3.55
CA ALA A 204 22.51 0.41 3.26
C ALA A 204 22.31 -0.42 4.52
N ARG A 205 21.16 -1.07 4.60
CA ARG A 205 20.79 -1.93 5.71
C ARG A 205 21.66 -3.18 5.75
N VAL A 206 22.03 -3.67 4.57
CA VAL A 206 22.93 -4.83 4.40
C VAL A 206 24.17 -4.37 3.64
N ARG A 207 25.33 -4.47 4.26
CA ARG A 207 26.60 -4.07 3.63
C ARG A 207 26.88 -4.92 2.39
N GLY A 208 27.27 -4.24 1.31
CA GLY A 208 27.63 -4.89 0.07
C GLY A 208 26.46 -5.21 -0.85
N CYS A 209 25.26 -4.79 -0.50
CA CYS A 209 24.10 -4.89 -1.38
C CYS A 209 23.83 -3.56 -2.07
N SER A 210 23.47 -3.63 -3.33
CA SER A 210 23.02 -2.47 -4.10
C SER A 210 21.58 -2.14 -3.72
N GLU A 211 21.23 -0.87 -3.79
CA GLU A 211 19.88 -0.40 -3.43
C GLU A 211 19.39 0.63 -4.45
N VAL A 212 18.08 0.81 -4.51
CA VAL A 212 17.43 1.96 -5.16
C VAL A 212 16.78 2.82 -4.09
N SER A 213 16.72 4.12 -4.32
CA SER A 213 16.07 5.07 -3.40
C SER A 213 14.70 5.45 -3.97
N VAL A 214 13.68 5.47 -3.11
CA VAL A 214 12.33 5.92 -3.49
C VAL A 214 11.94 7.05 -2.55
N LEU A 215 11.66 8.22 -3.11
CA LEU A 215 11.11 9.36 -2.36
C LEU A 215 9.59 9.37 -2.50
N TYR A 216 8.92 9.65 -1.39
CA TYR A 216 7.48 9.82 -1.30
C TYR A 216 7.14 11.21 -0.79
N ALA A 217 6.12 11.83 -1.37
CA ALA A 217 5.39 12.93 -0.75
C ALA A 217 4.11 12.36 -0.14
N TYR A 218 3.87 12.65 1.12
CA TYR A 218 2.78 12.09 1.92
C TYR A 218 1.96 13.24 2.51
N ASP A 219 0.68 13.27 2.19
CA ASP A 219 -0.26 14.25 2.75
C ASP A 219 -0.65 13.78 4.15
N ILE A 220 -0.23 14.53 5.17
CA ILE A 220 -0.42 14.16 6.58
C ILE A 220 -1.91 14.17 6.95
N GLU A 221 -2.65 15.19 6.51
CA GLU A 221 -4.08 15.32 6.82
C GLU A 221 -4.91 14.22 6.15
N ARG A 222 -4.55 13.86 4.93
CA ARG A 222 -5.23 12.76 4.21
C ARG A 222 -4.72 11.39 4.63
N MET A 223 -3.55 11.34 5.27
CA MET A 223 -2.88 10.10 5.71
C MET A 223 -2.61 9.15 4.52
N GLU A 224 -2.15 9.69 3.38
CA GLU A 224 -1.85 8.88 2.20
C GLU A 224 -0.76 9.51 1.31
N PRO A 225 -0.03 8.69 0.53
CA PRO A 225 0.94 9.21 -0.42
C PRO A 225 0.28 9.99 -1.55
N VAL A 226 0.93 11.06 -1.96
CA VAL A 226 0.48 11.94 -3.07
C VAL A 226 1.23 11.61 -4.35
N CYS A 227 2.55 11.46 -4.27
CA CYS A 227 3.39 11.06 -5.40
C CYS A 227 4.64 10.35 -4.90
N ALA A 228 5.36 9.72 -5.83
CA ALA A 228 6.62 9.01 -5.53
C ALA A 228 7.56 9.09 -6.73
N GLU A 229 8.87 9.01 -6.48
CA GLU A 229 9.88 9.00 -7.54
C GLU A 229 11.05 8.10 -7.15
N VAL A 230 11.61 7.42 -8.15
CA VAL A 230 12.75 6.51 -7.97
C VAL A 230 14.05 7.25 -8.30
N PHE A 231 15.04 7.11 -7.44
CA PHE A 231 16.37 7.69 -7.60
C PHE A 231 17.44 6.60 -7.43
N PRO A 232 18.64 6.80 -7.97
CA PRO A 232 19.74 5.87 -7.68
C PRO A 232 20.00 5.72 -6.18
N GLY A 233 20.34 4.52 -5.76
CA GLY A 233 20.53 4.20 -4.34
C GLY A 233 21.61 5.01 -3.64
N ASN A 234 22.58 5.55 -4.38
CA ASN A 234 23.61 6.41 -3.83
C ASN A 234 23.26 7.90 -3.85
N SER A 235 22.05 8.26 -4.31
CA SER A 235 21.61 9.65 -4.31
C SER A 235 21.48 10.17 -2.88
N ILE A 236 22.04 11.34 -2.65
CA ILE A 236 21.96 12.01 -1.34
C ILE A 236 20.58 12.70 -1.28
N ASP A 237 19.83 12.42 -0.24
CA ASP A 237 18.49 12.96 -0.03
C ASP A 237 18.44 14.48 -0.29
N ALA A 238 19.43 15.22 0.22
CA ALA A 238 19.50 16.67 0.07
C ALA A 238 19.59 17.16 -1.38
N SER A 239 20.10 16.34 -2.32
CA SER A 239 20.15 16.68 -3.75
C SER A 239 18.92 16.19 -4.51
N SER A 240 18.28 15.15 -4.01
CA SER A 240 17.08 14.56 -4.62
C SER A 240 15.81 15.38 -4.34
N TYR A 241 15.72 16.05 -3.17
CA TYR A 241 14.52 16.82 -2.79
C TYR A 241 14.18 17.95 -3.78
N PRO A 242 15.13 18.82 -4.19
CA PRO A 242 14.79 19.85 -5.19
C PRO A 242 14.29 19.27 -6.51
N ALA A 243 14.96 18.23 -7.00
CA ALA A 243 14.53 17.52 -8.21
C ALA A 243 13.12 16.94 -8.04
N PHE A 244 12.86 16.29 -6.91
CA PHE A 244 11.56 15.68 -6.61
C PHE A 244 10.44 16.75 -6.61
N ILE A 245 10.66 17.89 -5.94
CA ILE A 245 9.69 19.01 -5.88
C ILE A 245 9.44 19.57 -7.29
N ARG A 246 10.51 19.81 -8.04
CA ARG A 246 10.43 20.40 -9.39
C ARG A 246 9.79 19.44 -10.40
N ASP A 247 10.24 18.19 -10.42
CA ASP A 247 9.84 17.21 -11.43
C ASP A 247 8.38 16.78 -11.24
N ASN A 248 7.91 16.76 -9.99
CA ASN A 248 6.50 16.49 -9.67
C ASN A 248 5.65 17.76 -9.59
N ASP A 249 6.26 18.93 -9.76
CA ASP A 249 5.60 20.24 -9.75
C ASP A 249 4.76 20.45 -8.47
N ILE A 250 5.38 20.18 -7.32
CA ILE A 250 4.73 20.38 -6.01
C ILE A 250 4.72 21.89 -5.73
N ARG A 251 3.56 22.54 -5.87
CA ARG A 251 3.43 24.00 -5.83
C ARG A 251 2.90 24.55 -4.51
N LYS A 252 2.31 23.71 -3.66
CA LYS A 252 1.64 24.17 -2.44
C LYS A 252 1.75 23.13 -1.33
N GLY A 253 1.54 23.58 -0.10
CA GLY A 253 1.62 22.76 1.10
C GLY A 253 2.80 23.13 1.98
N ILE A 254 2.88 22.54 3.14
CA ILE A 254 3.95 22.75 4.11
C ILE A 254 4.82 21.49 4.15
N ILE A 255 6.03 21.57 3.57
CA ILE A 255 6.94 20.42 3.53
C ILE A 255 7.46 20.13 4.95
N VAL A 256 7.14 18.94 5.46
CA VAL A 256 7.66 18.43 6.72
C VAL A 256 8.68 17.34 6.38
N ALA A 257 9.95 17.58 6.69
CA ALA A 257 11.03 16.65 6.33
C ALA A 257 11.94 16.38 7.52
N ASP A 258 12.77 15.35 7.38
CA ASP A 258 13.68 14.94 8.45
C ASP A 258 14.87 15.89 8.59
N LYS A 259 15.62 15.67 9.66
CA LYS A 259 16.82 16.39 10.10
C LYS A 259 17.91 16.53 9.03
N GLY A 260 17.87 15.72 7.97
CA GLY A 260 18.79 15.79 6.84
C GLY A 260 18.38 16.76 5.75
N PHE A 261 17.23 17.41 5.87
CA PHE A 261 16.65 18.27 4.83
C PHE A 261 17.01 19.75 5.11
N PRO A 262 18.00 20.33 4.42
CA PRO A 262 18.33 21.74 4.63
C PRO A 262 17.43 22.62 3.77
N PRO A 263 16.64 23.55 4.37
CA PRO A 263 15.79 24.46 3.58
C PRO A 263 16.56 25.29 2.56
N SER A 264 17.85 25.51 2.79
CA SER A 264 18.71 26.23 1.83
C SER A 264 18.82 25.51 0.47
N LYS A 265 18.64 24.18 0.44
CA LYS A 265 18.71 23.40 -0.79
C LYS A 265 17.45 23.51 -1.65
N ILE A 266 16.30 23.84 -1.05
CA ILE A 266 15.05 24.06 -1.79
C ILE A 266 14.68 25.54 -1.90
N LYS A 267 15.62 26.43 -1.61
CA LYS A 267 15.36 27.88 -1.62
C LYS A 267 14.79 28.36 -2.95
N ALA A 268 15.34 27.87 -4.07
CA ALA A 268 14.87 28.25 -5.41
C ALA A 268 13.41 27.81 -5.62
N GLU A 269 13.11 26.58 -5.24
CA GLU A 269 11.74 26.02 -5.33
C GLU A 269 10.74 26.81 -4.50
N LEU A 270 11.11 27.20 -3.27
CA LEU A 270 10.27 28.02 -2.40
C LEU A 270 10.03 29.41 -2.99
N GLN A 271 11.07 30.01 -3.60
CA GLN A 271 10.94 31.35 -4.22
C GLN A 271 10.03 31.34 -5.45
N GLU A 272 10.02 30.24 -6.20
CA GLU A 272 9.18 30.09 -7.39
C GLU A 272 7.74 29.68 -7.06
N ARG A 273 7.49 29.20 -5.85
CA ARG A 273 6.22 28.61 -5.43
C ARG A 273 5.74 29.27 -4.12
N PRO A 274 5.01 30.38 -4.22
CA PRO A 274 4.65 31.18 -3.03
C PRO A 274 3.72 30.46 -2.04
N ASP A 275 3.01 29.41 -2.48
CA ASP A 275 2.13 28.62 -1.61
C ASP A 275 2.84 27.35 -1.07
N LEU A 276 4.16 27.21 -1.32
CA LEU A 276 4.95 26.09 -0.82
C LEU A 276 5.80 26.59 0.36
N HIS A 277 5.68 25.95 1.50
CA HIS A 277 6.32 26.32 2.75
C HIS A 277 7.08 25.13 3.35
N PHE A 278 7.74 25.31 4.46
CA PHE A 278 8.47 24.21 5.10
C PHE A 278 8.35 24.27 6.63
N LEU A 279 8.51 23.10 7.25
CA LEU A 279 8.61 22.89 8.69
C LEU A 279 9.64 21.77 8.91
N THR A 280 10.87 22.13 9.30
CA THR A 280 11.97 21.15 9.37
C THR A 280 12.78 21.29 10.65
N PRO A 281 13.33 20.20 11.22
CA PRO A 281 14.12 20.30 12.43
C PRO A 281 15.52 20.85 12.13
N ILE A 282 16.01 21.68 13.02
CA ILE A 282 17.41 22.14 13.03
C ILE A 282 18.23 21.27 13.98
N LYS A 283 19.54 21.27 13.80
CA LYS A 283 20.45 20.48 14.64
C LYS A 283 20.47 21.03 16.07
N ARG A 284 20.52 20.15 17.07
CA ARG A 284 20.54 20.55 18.48
C ARG A 284 21.72 21.45 18.88
N ASN A 285 22.78 21.50 18.06
CA ASN A 285 23.94 22.37 18.26
C ASN A 285 23.92 23.61 17.35
N ASP A 286 22.79 23.92 16.74
CA ASP A 286 22.64 25.13 15.91
C ASP A 286 22.70 26.38 16.81
N ALA A 287 23.55 27.35 16.45
CA ALA A 287 23.75 28.58 17.21
C ALA A 287 22.45 29.36 17.39
N ARG A 288 21.52 29.29 16.46
CA ARG A 288 20.24 29.98 16.54
C ARG A 288 19.42 29.59 17.78
N ILE A 289 19.66 28.38 18.33
CA ILE A 289 18.97 27.90 19.53
C ILE A 289 19.41 28.74 20.73
N SER A 290 20.72 28.94 20.91
CA SER A 290 21.27 29.76 21.99
C SER A 290 21.03 31.27 21.76
N ASP A 291 21.26 31.73 20.52
CA ASP A 291 21.14 33.17 20.17
C ASP A 291 19.71 33.67 20.35
N ASN A 292 18.73 32.80 20.29
CA ASN A 292 17.31 33.15 20.46
C ASN A 292 16.73 32.62 21.77
N ASP A 293 17.58 32.07 22.65
CA ASP A 293 17.17 31.57 23.96
C ASP A 293 16.01 30.56 23.86
N MET A 294 16.09 29.63 22.90
CA MET A 294 14.99 28.73 22.60
C MET A 294 14.75 27.66 23.67
N LEU A 295 15.66 27.48 24.63
CA LEU A 295 15.52 26.49 25.69
C LEU A 295 14.84 27.07 26.96
N SER A 296 14.48 28.34 26.99
CA SER A 296 13.67 28.95 28.06
C SER A 296 12.17 28.81 27.68
N PHE A 297 11.60 27.66 27.99
CA PHE A 297 10.24 27.32 27.58
C PHE A 297 9.21 28.25 28.21
N GLU A 298 8.19 28.64 27.45
CA GLU A 298 7.18 29.63 27.82
C GLU A 298 5.81 29.04 28.15
N GLY A 299 5.59 27.74 27.80
CA GLY A 299 4.28 27.14 28.07
C GLY A 299 4.28 25.65 27.93
N VAL A 300 3.10 25.05 28.14
CA VAL A 300 2.84 23.61 28.00
C VAL A 300 1.77 23.44 26.93
N LEU A 301 1.99 22.51 26.00
CA LEU A 301 0.97 22.17 24.99
C LEU A 301 -0.21 21.45 25.66
N THR A 302 -1.42 21.90 25.36
CA THR A 302 -2.65 21.34 25.91
C THR A 302 -3.42 20.55 24.86
N GLY A 303 -4.24 19.59 25.34
CA GLY A 303 -5.08 18.78 24.46
C GLY A 303 -4.29 17.75 23.66
N ILE A 304 -3.15 17.29 24.19
CA ILE A 304 -2.37 16.17 23.67
C ILE A 304 -2.01 15.24 24.83
N ALA A 305 -1.76 13.97 24.54
CA ALA A 305 -1.46 12.96 25.57
C ALA A 305 -0.06 13.10 26.18
N ALA A 306 0.85 13.83 25.51
CA ALA A 306 2.25 13.99 25.94
C ALA A 306 2.43 15.25 26.81
N HIS A 307 3.45 15.24 27.66
CA HIS A 307 3.82 16.39 28.50
C HIS A 307 4.92 17.17 27.80
N ILE A 308 4.51 18.12 26.95
CA ILE A 308 5.40 18.87 26.06
C ILE A 308 5.42 20.36 26.51
N VAL A 309 6.61 20.84 26.86
CA VAL A 309 6.81 22.28 27.03
C VAL A 309 7.31 22.86 25.69
N TYR A 310 6.98 24.12 25.45
CA TYR A 310 7.28 24.73 24.16
C TYR A 310 7.73 26.19 24.29
N LYS A 311 8.38 26.67 23.23
CA LYS A 311 8.66 28.08 22.98
C LYS A 311 8.56 28.34 21.47
N LYS A 312 7.94 29.47 21.12
CA LYS A 312 7.85 29.95 19.75
C LYS A 312 8.52 31.33 19.68
N LYS A 313 9.30 31.57 18.63
CA LYS A 313 9.94 32.86 18.42
C LYS A 313 10.09 33.18 16.95
N GLN A 314 9.69 34.40 16.57
CA GLN A 314 10.01 34.94 15.26
C GLN A 314 11.47 35.39 15.25
N ILE A 315 12.19 35.01 14.19
CA ILE A 315 13.61 35.37 14.01
C ILE A 315 13.78 36.24 12.77
N LYS A 316 14.99 36.72 12.54
CA LYS A 316 15.32 37.59 11.39
C LYS A 316 14.96 36.85 10.06
N GLY A 317 14.48 37.62 9.10
CA GLY A 317 14.11 37.10 7.77
C GLY A 317 12.71 36.49 7.68
N GLY A 318 11.82 36.82 8.62
CA GLY A 318 10.43 36.39 8.61
C GLY A 318 10.23 34.90 8.91
N ARG A 319 11.22 34.30 9.54
CA ARG A 319 11.15 32.87 9.91
C ARG A 319 10.78 32.70 11.37
N TYR A 320 10.38 31.50 11.72
CA TYR A 320 9.92 31.11 13.06
C TYR A 320 10.71 29.91 13.55
N LEU A 321 11.08 29.92 14.83
CA LEU A 321 11.62 28.74 15.51
C LEU A 321 10.59 28.28 16.54
N TYR A 322 10.43 26.97 16.60
CA TYR A 322 9.54 26.27 17.53
C TYR A 322 10.37 25.24 18.29
N ALA A 323 10.59 25.48 19.59
CA ALA A 323 11.29 24.54 20.46
C ALA A 323 10.27 23.75 21.27
N PHE A 324 10.45 22.44 21.32
CA PHE A 324 9.62 21.54 22.11
C PHE A 324 10.51 20.62 22.94
N LYS A 325 10.11 20.36 24.19
CA LYS A 325 10.79 19.38 25.03
C LYS A 325 9.76 18.39 25.55
N ASP A 326 9.94 17.14 25.17
CA ASP A 326 9.17 15.99 25.67
C ASP A 326 9.88 15.48 26.93
N THR A 327 9.25 15.61 28.09
CA THR A 327 9.84 15.23 29.36
C THR A 327 10.08 13.71 29.46
N LYS A 328 9.22 12.90 28.84
CA LYS A 328 9.36 11.45 28.81
C LYS A 328 10.55 11.02 27.94
N LYS A 329 10.63 11.60 26.73
CA LYS A 329 11.78 11.36 25.81
C LYS A 329 13.08 11.87 26.46
N ALA A 330 13.03 12.99 27.18
CA ALA A 330 14.21 13.56 27.86
C ALA A 330 14.77 12.56 28.88
N SER A 331 13.91 12.00 29.75
CA SER A 331 14.32 11.01 30.75
C SER A 331 14.91 9.75 30.10
N ALA A 332 14.30 9.28 29.02
CA ALA A 332 14.78 8.10 28.29
C ALA A 332 16.13 8.34 27.63
N GLU A 333 16.32 9.50 26.98
CA GLU A 333 17.60 9.89 26.36
C GLU A 333 18.71 10.06 27.40
N GLU A 334 18.37 10.65 28.54
CA GLU A 334 19.31 10.84 29.65
C GLU A 334 19.77 9.49 30.21
N ALA A 335 18.82 8.57 30.48
CA ALA A 335 19.12 7.23 30.97
C ALA A 335 20.01 6.47 29.98
N ALA A 336 19.69 6.54 28.68
CA ALA A 336 20.49 5.89 27.64
C ALA A 336 21.90 6.48 27.54
N TYR A 337 22.03 7.79 27.68
CA TYR A 337 23.34 8.47 27.68
C TYR A 337 24.19 7.97 28.86
N LEU A 338 23.62 7.94 30.07
CA LEU A 338 24.34 7.52 31.29
C LEU A 338 24.75 6.05 31.20
N ALA A 339 23.88 5.16 30.73
CA ALA A 339 24.19 3.76 30.54
C ALA A 339 25.36 3.56 29.54
N ASN A 340 25.35 4.29 28.43
CA ASN A 340 26.43 4.23 27.44
C ASN A 340 27.74 4.78 28.00
N ALA A 341 27.68 5.90 28.74
CA ALA A 341 28.86 6.50 29.36
C ALA A 341 29.49 5.57 30.39
N GLN A 342 28.67 4.88 31.17
CA GLN A 342 29.11 3.87 32.14
C GLN A 342 29.78 2.69 31.44
N LYS A 343 29.13 2.13 30.42
CA LYS A 343 29.63 0.99 29.65
C LYS A 343 30.99 1.29 29.00
N LYS A 344 31.18 2.53 28.51
CA LYS A 344 32.40 2.92 27.80
C LYS A 344 33.41 3.63 28.69
N ASN A 345 33.08 3.86 29.95
CA ASN A 345 33.89 4.65 30.91
C ASN A 345 34.28 6.01 30.36
N THR A 346 33.30 6.74 29.79
CA THR A 346 33.50 7.99 29.08
C THR A 346 32.70 9.18 29.70
N PHE A 347 32.25 9.04 30.94
CA PHE A 347 31.46 10.09 31.59
C PHE A 347 32.33 11.33 31.87
N LEU A 348 31.89 12.49 31.38
CA LEU A 348 32.51 13.80 31.64
C LEU A 348 31.42 14.76 32.09
N PRO A 349 31.53 15.33 33.30
CA PRO A 349 30.49 16.21 33.88
C PRO A 349 30.10 17.40 32.96
N GLU A 350 31.11 18.05 32.35
CA GLU A 350 30.86 19.19 31.47
C GLU A 350 30.07 18.81 30.22
N LYS A 351 30.38 17.64 29.62
CA LYS A 351 29.65 17.12 28.46
C LYS A 351 28.23 16.72 28.85
N TYR A 352 28.08 16.12 30.01
CA TYR A 352 26.78 15.73 30.53
C TYR A 352 25.89 16.97 30.74
N ALA A 353 26.39 17.99 31.42
CA ALA A 353 25.64 19.21 31.69
C ALA A 353 25.14 19.87 30.39
N LYS A 354 26.01 19.97 29.38
CA LYS A 354 25.63 20.49 28.04
C LYS A 354 24.54 19.65 27.37
N LYS A 355 24.62 18.33 27.48
CA LYS A 355 23.64 17.44 26.87
C LYS A 355 22.33 17.40 27.63
N GLN A 356 22.37 17.56 28.95
CA GLN A 356 21.19 17.56 29.80
C GLN A 356 20.18 18.65 29.37
N ALA A 357 20.68 19.82 28.96
CA ALA A 357 19.85 20.93 28.51
C ALA A 357 19.01 20.56 27.26
N VAL A 358 19.52 19.63 26.42
CA VAL A 358 18.89 19.31 25.11
C VAL A 358 18.28 17.91 25.03
N PHE A 359 18.28 17.13 26.12
CA PHE A 359 17.57 15.83 26.11
C PHE A 359 16.07 16.08 25.93
N GLY A 360 15.47 15.28 25.03
CA GLY A 360 14.06 15.38 24.71
C GLY A 360 13.67 16.62 23.90
N VAL A 361 14.66 17.46 23.52
CA VAL A 361 14.41 18.71 22.81
C VAL A 361 14.45 18.49 21.30
N ILE A 362 13.48 19.06 20.60
CA ILE A 362 13.51 19.28 19.17
C ILE A 362 13.22 20.75 18.90
N VAL A 363 13.94 21.33 17.93
CA VAL A 363 13.68 22.69 17.48
C VAL A 363 13.40 22.64 15.98
N LEU A 364 12.25 23.18 15.59
CA LEU A 364 11.81 23.24 14.20
C LEU A 364 11.95 24.68 13.69
N GLU A 365 12.22 24.80 12.40
CA GLU A 365 12.24 26.07 11.66
C GLU A 365 11.15 26.04 10.61
N SER A 366 10.43 27.16 10.45
CA SER A 366 9.42 27.32 9.40
C SER A 366 9.47 28.75 8.85
N ASP A 367 9.03 28.91 7.61
CA ASP A 367 8.77 30.22 7.00
C ASP A 367 7.31 30.67 7.23
N GLN A 368 6.52 29.84 7.92
CA GLN A 368 5.11 30.10 8.25
C GLN A 368 4.93 30.36 9.74
N ASP A 369 3.99 31.23 10.06
CA ASP A 369 3.55 31.51 11.43
C ASP A 369 2.51 30.48 11.86
N LEU A 370 2.98 29.28 12.22
CA LEU A 370 2.12 28.18 12.64
C LEU A 370 1.78 28.29 14.13
N ASP A 371 0.63 27.77 14.51
CA ASP A 371 0.34 27.50 15.92
C ASP A 371 1.33 26.44 16.45
N SER A 372 1.82 26.61 17.68
CA SER A 372 2.85 25.72 18.25
C SER A 372 2.38 24.27 18.36
N LYS A 373 1.11 24.03 18.70
CA LYS A 373 0.54 22.70 18.78
C LYS A 373 0.50 22.05 17.38
N THR A 374 0.05 22.82 16.37
CA THR A 374 0.02 22.38 14.98
C THR A 374 1.43 22.00 14.50
N ALA A 375 2.41 22.86 14.73
CA ALA A 375 3.80 22.58 14.34
C ALA A 375 4.33 21.30 14.99
N TYR A 376 4.02 21.07 16.28
CA TYR A 376 4.44 19.87 17.00
C TYR A 376 3.78 18.62 16.43
N LEU A 377 2.44 18.65 16.27
CA LEU A 377 1.68 17.49 15.81
C LEU A 377 2.06 17.11 14.37
N CYS A 378 2.19 18.08 13.49
CA CYS A 378 2.58 17.80 12.09
C CYS A 378 3.97 17.16 12.00
N TYR A 379 4.89 17.58 12.86
CA TYR A 379 6.21 16.94 12.88
C TYR A 379 6.16 15.52 13.46
N GLU A 380 5.37 15.31 14.53
CA GLU A 380 5.19 13.97 15.10
C GLU A 380 4.42 13.06 14.12
N ASP A 381 3.42 13.59 13.42
CA ASP A 381 2.63 12.82 12.44
C ASP A 381 3.48 12.41 11.23
N ARG A 382 4.59 13.09 10.95
CA ARG A 382 5.58 12.60 9.98
C ARG A 382 6.00 11.14 10.27
N TRP A 383 6.00 10.76 11.54
CA TRP A 383 6.29 9.39 11.95
C TRP A 383 5.30 8.38 11.37
N LEU A 384 4.10 8.80 11.01
CA LEU A 384 3.14 7.95 10.31
C LEU A 384 3.70 7.45 8.98
N LEU A 385 4.51 8.28 8.31
CA LEU A 385 5.20 7.88 7.08
C LEU A 385 6.20 6.74 7.35
N GLU A 386 6.91 6.79 8.48
CA GLU A 386 7.80 5.70 8.89
C GLU A 386 7.01 4.40 9.13
N LEU A 387 5.82 4.49 9.73
CA LEU A 387 4.93 3.33 9.89
C LEU A 387 4.48 2.78 8.53
N VAL A 388 4.14 3.67 7.59
CA VAL A 388 3.79 3.29 6.21
C VAL A 388 4.97 2.57 5.55
N PHE A 389 6.19 3.11 5.67
CA PHE A 389 7.40 2.47 5.13
C PHE A 389 7.70 1.12 5.81
N ASN A 390 7.45 1.01 7.11
CA ASN A 390 7.64 -0.24 7.83
C ASN A 390 6.65 -1.30 7.33
N ARG A 391 5.38 -0.93 7.16
CA ARG A 391 4.37 -1.83 6.56
C ARG A 391 4.71 -2.17 5.11
N TYR A 392 5.11 -1.17 4.33
CA TYR A 392 5.55 -1.34 2.96
C TYR A 392 6.66 -2.40 2.87
N LYS A 393 7.62 -2.36 3.79
CA LYS A 393 8.76 -3.31 3.80
C LYS A 393 8.41 -4.64 4.43
N SER A 394 7.71 -4.65 5.56
CA SER A 394 7.44 -5.87 6.31
C SER A 394 6.14 -6.55 5.89
N ASP A 395 5.04 -5.85 5.89
CA ASP A 395 3.72 -6.43 5.65
C ASP A 395 3.44 -6.63 4.16
N GLU A 396 3.83 -5.65 3.33
CA GLU A 396 3.66 -5.73 1.87
C GLU A 396 4.86 -6.39 1.17
N CYS A 397 5.95 -6.66 1.90
CA CYS A 397 7.17 -7.30 1.39
C CYS A 397 7.72 -6.59 0.14
N LEU A 398 7.72 -5.25 0.17
CA LEU A 398 8.17 -4.42 -0.95
C LEU A 398 9.60 -3.88 -0.75
N ASP A 399 10.36 -4.46 0.17
CA ASP A 399 11.73 -4.04 0.49
C ASP A 399 12.78 -4.51 -0.53
N HIS A 400 12.36 -5.34 -1.50
CA HIS A 400 13.24 -5.85 -2.55
C HIS A 400 12.66 -5.56 -3.92
N THR A 401 13.54 -5.42 -4.91
CA THR A 401 13.16 -5.42 -6.31
C THR A 401 13.98 -6.49 -7.04
N ASP A 402 13.29 -7.29 -7.85
CA ASP A 402 13.88 -8.40 -8.60
C ASP A 402 13.72 -8.19 -10.11
N VAL A 403 13.31 -7.01 -10.54
CA VAL A 403 13.10 -6.71 -11.96
C VAL A 403 14.42 -6.30 -12.63
N GLN A 404 14.55 -6.63 -13.91
CA GLN A 404 15.84 -6.68 -14.59
C GLN A 404 16.28 -5.37 -15.28
N ASN A 405 15.44 -4.33 -15.25
CA ASN A 405 15.84 -3.05 -15.88
C ASN A 405 15.20 -1.85 -15.16
N ASP A 406 15.80 -0.69 -15.36
CA ASP A 406 15.41 0.57 -14.70
C ASP A 406 13.93 0.89 -14.87
N TYR A 407 13.41 0.75 -16.10
CA TYR A 407 12.02 1.09 -16.37
C TYR A 407 11.06 0.14 -15.67
N SER A 408 11.43 -1.13 -15.56
CA SER A 408 10.60 -2.09 -14.81
C SER A 408 10.62 -1.78 -13.30
N VAL A 409 11.73 -1.28 -12.76
CA VAL A 409 11.80 -0.79 -11.38
C VAL A 409 10.85 0.40 -11.20
N ILE A 410 10.96 1.41 -12.08
CA ILE A 410 10.13 2.62 -12.02
C ILE A 410 8.63 2.26 -12.13
N GLY A 411 8.27 1.41 -13.09
CA GLY A 411 6.87 0.96 -13.26
C GLY A 411 6.38 0.12 -12.09
N GLY A 412 7.26 -0.73 -11.54
CA GLY A 412 6.96 -1.52 -10.35
C GLY A 412 6.68 -0.64 -9.13
N GLU A 413 7.50 0.40 -8.94
CA GLU A 413 7.31 1.35 -7.85
C GLU A 413 6.05 2.19 -8.03
N PHE A 414 5.66 2.49 -9.27
CA PHE A 414 4.37 3.14 -9.55
C PHE A 414 3.19 2.24 -9.10
N VAL A 415 3.23 0.95 -9.41
CA VAL A 415 2.19 0.00 -8.96
C VAL A 415 2.25 -0.18 -7.43
N ASN A 416 3.44 -0.22 -6.85
CA ASN A 416 3.62 -0.27 -5.38
C ASN A 416 3.03 0.97 -4.72
N PHE A 417 3.18 2.15 -5.34
CA PHE A 417 2.55 3.39 -4.88
C PHE A 417 1.02 3.22 -4.79
N LEU A 418 0.38 2.62 -5.82
CA LEU A 418 -1.07 2.38 -5.81
C LEU A 418 -1.48 1.46 -4.65
N SER A 419 -0.70 0.39 -4.41
CA SER A 419 -0.91 -0.52 -3.27
C SER A 419 -0.80 0.23 -1.94
N THR A 420 0.21 1.09 -1.82
CA THR A 420 0.47 1.87 -0.59
C THR A 420 -0.69 2.85 -0.31
N VAL A 421 -1.20 3.53 -1.34
CA VAL A 421 -2.37 4.41 -1.18
C VAL A 421 -3.57 3.60 -0.68
N ALA A 422 -3.84 2.45 -1.30
CA ALA A 422 -4.95 1.57 -0.88
C ALA A 422 -4.78 1.12 0.57
N THR A 423 -3.57 0.69 0.96
CA THR A 423 -3.26 0.25 2.33
C THR A 423 -3.47 1.38 3.35
N CYS A 424 -3.00 2.60 3.05
CA CYS A 424 -3.20 3.76 3.93
C CYS A 424 -4.69 4.03 4.15
N ARG A 425 -5.47 3.98 3.07
CA ARG A 425 -6.91 4.21 3.13
C ARG A 425 -7.66 3.12 3.89
N ILE A 426 -7.25 1.87 3.75
CA ILE A 426 -7.80 0.74 4.53
C ILE A 426 -7.51 0.96 6.01
N ILE A 427 -6.26 1.29 6.35
CA ILE A 427 -5.87 1.55 7.74
C ILE A 427 -6.70 2.69 8.34
N ARG A 428 -6.86 3.79 7.60
CA ARG A 428 -7.69 4.92 8.05
C ARG A 428 -9.15 4.50 8.26
N LYS A 429 -9.74 3.78 7.28
CA LYS A 429 -11.12 3.32 7.33
C LYS A 429 -11.36 2.37 8.52
N ALA A 430 -10.49 1.38 8.70
CA ALA A 430 -10.59 0.40 9.78
C ALA A 430 -10.38 1.05 11.17
N ARG A 431 -9.43 2.00 11.26
CA ARG A 431 -9.19 2.76 12.49
C ARG A 431 -10.40 3.60 12.86
N THR A 432 -10.98 4.32 11.90
CA THR A 432 -12.20 5.14 12.10
C THR A 432 -13.38 4.26 12.53
N ALA A 433 -13.44 3.03 12.03
CA ALA A 433 -14.47 2.05 12.38
C ALA A 433 -14.22 1.35 13.74
N GLY A 434 -13.09 1.62 14.40
CA GLY A 434 -12.74 1.03 15.70
C GLY A 434 -12.27 -0.42 15.63
N LEU A 435 -12.02 -0.97 14.44
CA LEU A 435 -11.64 -2.38 14.29
C LEU A 435 -10.26 -2.68 14.90
N PHE A 436 -9.34 -1.73 14.80
CA PHE A 436 -7.98 -1.90 15.32
C PHE A 436 -7.87 -1.78 16.85
N ASP A 437 -8.97 -1.58 17.55
CA ASP A 437 -9.00 -1.64 19.02
C ASP A 437 -8.86 -3.10 19.52
N HIS A 438 -9.15 -4.07 18.64
CA HIS A 438 -9.18 -5.49 19.04
C HIS A 438 -8.64 -6.46 17.98
N MET A 439 -8.15 -5.98 16.84
CA MET A 439 -7.51 -6.82 15.81
C MET A 439 -6.40 -6.04 15.09
N SER A 440 -5.47 -6.76 14.48
CA SER A 440 -4.41 -6.19 13.67
C SER A 440 -4.85 -6.05 12.20
N TYR A 441 -4.09 -5.31 11.42
CA TYR A 441 -4.32 -5.19 9.97
C TYR A 441 -4.27 -6.57 9.27
N GLY A 442 -3.31 -7.41 9.67
CA GLY A 442 -3.18 -8.75 9.07
C GLY A 442 -4.39 -9.63 9.34
N GLU A 443 -4.87 -9.65 10.59
CA GLU A 443 -6.08 -10.40 10.96
C GLU A 443 -7.30 -9.92 10.18
N LEU A 444 -7.49 -8.61 10.06
CA LEU A 444 -8.59 -8.06 9.27
C LEU A 444 -8.53 -8.53 7.80
N MET A 445 -7.35 -8.47 7.18
CA MET A 445 -7.20 -8.88 5.78
C MET A 445 -7.39 -10.39 5.60
N ASP A 446 -6.96 -11.20 6.56
CA ASP A 446 -7.18 -12.66 6.55
C ASP A 446 -8.67 -13.00 6.71
N ASP A 447 -9.35 -12.35 7.66
CA ASP A 447 -10.79 -12.54 7.89
C ASP A 447 -11.58 -12.17 6.62
N LEU A 448 -11.34 -10.98 6.07
CA LEU A 448 -12.02 -10.53 4.85
C LEU A 448 -11.70 -11.42 3.64
N SER A 449 -10.48 -11.97 3.54
CA SER A 449 -10.11 -12.91 2.47
C SER A 449 -10.87 -14.23 2.58
N SER A 450 -11.33 -14.59 3.79
CA SER A 450 -12.14 -15.79 4.03
C SER A 450 -13.60 -15.60 3.62
N ALA A 451 -14.04 -14.38 3.35
CA ALA A 451 -15.41 -14.08 2.90
C ALA A 451 -15.55 -14.40 1.42
N TRP A 452 -16.08 -15.58 1.11
CA TRP A 452 -16.29 -16.05 -0.26
C TRP A 452 -17.72 -15.79 -0.69
N ARG A 453 -17.89 -15.45 -1.97
CA ARG A 453 -19.19 -15.10 -2.52
C ARG A 453 -19.37 -15.73 -3.89
N ARG A 454 -20.60 -16.13 -4.21
CA ARG A 454 -20.94 -16.71 -5.53
C ARG A 454 -20.79 -15.64 -6.62
N THR A 455 -20.37 -16.08 -7.80
CA THR A 455 -20.11 -15.18 -8.94
C THR A 455 -21.38 -14.69 -9.63
N ASP A 456 -22.51 -15.36 -9.40
CA ASP A 456 -23.84 -14.97 -9.89
C ASP A 456 -24.60 -14.05 -8.91
N ALA A 457 -23.96 -13.65 -7.79
CA ALA A 457 -24.57 -12.82 -6.77
C ALA A 457 -24.81 -11.38 -7.27
N PRO A 458 -25.82 -10.69 -6.71
CA PRO A 458 -26.03 -9.27 -7.01
C PRO A 458 -24.82 -8.41 -6.65
N GLU A 459 -24.67 -7.27 -7.33
CA GLU A 459 -23.55 -6.35 -7.08
C GLU A 459 -23.58 -5.75 -5.66
N GLU A 460 -24.77 -5.51 -5.12
CA GLU A 460 -24.91 -4.99 -3.75
C GLU A 460 -25.11 -6.15 -2.77
N PRO A 461 -24.06 -6.55 -2.07
CA PRO A 461 -24.20 -7.66 -1.12
C PRO A 461 -25.01 -7.26 0.12
N ALA A 462 -25.81 -8.21 0.60
CA ALA A 462 -26.43 -8.11 1.91
C ALA A 462 -25.93 -9.26 2.77
N THR A 463 -25.81 -9.03 4.06
CA THR A 463 -25.40 -10.07 5.03
C THR A 463 -26.39 -11.22 4.96
N ASP A 464 -25.87 -12.42 4.82
CA ASP A 464 -26.66 -13.66 4.83
C ASP A 464 -27.75 -13.70 3.74
N ASP A 465 -27.42 -13.18 2.53
CA ASP A 465 -28.36 -13.15 1.40
C ASP A 465 -28.41 -14.47 0.61
N GLY A 466 -27.75 -15.51 1.09
CA GLY A 466 -27.72 -16.83 0.47
C GLY A 466 -26.65 -16.98 -0.61
N TYR A 467 -25.88 -15.93 -0.91
CA TYR A 467 -24.81 -15.98 -1.91
C TYR A 467 -23.42 -16.10 -1.28
N TRP A 468 -23.33 -16.04 0.05
CA TRP A 468 -22.08 -16.21 0.78
C TRP A 468 -21.76 -17.69 1.00
N VAL A 469 -20.48 -18.03 0.98
CA VAL A 469 -20.01 -19.41 1.13
C VAL A 469 -19.00 -19.45 2.29
N HIS A 470 -19.27 -20.27 3.27
CA HIS A 470 -18.40 -20.53 4.45
C HIS A 470 -17.95 -19.27 5.18
N THR A 471 -18.72 -18.18 5.10
CA THR A 471 -18.36 -16.92 5.77
C THR A 471 -18.83 -16.94 7.22
N LEU A 472 -17.91 -16.68 8.13
CA LEU A 472 -18.19 -16.68 9.58
C LEU A 472 -18.97 -15.43 9.98
N ARG A 473 -19.72 -15.52 11.08
CA ARG A 473 -20.52 -14.41 11.60
C ARG A 473 -19.66 -13.17 11.91
N ILE A 474 -18.49 -13.37 12.51
CA ILE A 474 -17.60 -12.26 12.84
C ILE A 474 -17.18 -11.48 11.58
N VAL A 475 -16.94 -12.19 10.47
CA VAL A 475 -16.58 -11.57 9.20
C VAL A 475 -17.75 -10.76 8.64
N PHE A 476 -19.00 -11.22 8.82
CA PHE A 476 -20.16 -10.43 8.43
C PHE A 476 -20.25 -9.11 9.23
N GLU A 477 -19.95 -9.15 10.53
CA GLU A 477 -19.93 -7.96 11.37
C GLU A 477 -18.87 -6.96 10.89
N GLU A 478 -17.71 -7.45 10.47
CA GLU A 478 -16.64 -6.63 9.88
C GLU A 478 -17.07 -6.03 8.54
N LEU A 479 -17.67 -6.84 7.66
CA LEU A 479 -18.17 -6.37 6.36
C LEU A 479 -19.21 -5.25 6.54
N GLU A 480 -20.15 -5.42 7.47
CA GLU A 480 -21.15 -4.40 7.78
C GLU A 480 -20.51 -3.14 8.35
N THR A 481 -19.59 -3.30 9.31
CA THR A 481 -18.85 -2.19 9.94
C THR A 481 -18.09 -1.37 8.90
N LEU A 482 -17.51 -2.04 7.90
CA LEU A 482 -16.78 -1.39 6.81
C LEU A 482 -17.70 -0.90 5.68
N GLY A 483 -19.01 -1.12 5.77
CA GLY A 483 -19.96 -0.72 4.73
C GLY A 483 -19.83 -1.53 3.44
N LEU A 484 -19.34 -2.78 3.54
CA LEU A 484 -19.14 -3.68 2.40
C LEU A 484 -20.32 -4.63 2.19
N SER A 485 -21.24 -4.69 3.14
CA SER A 485 -22.50 -5.41 3.01
C SER A 485 -23.60 -4.67 3.78
N LYS A 486 -24.84 -4.83 3.33
CA LYS A 486 -26.00 -4.26 4.01
C LYS A 486 -26.56 -5.28 4.98
N PRO A 487 -26.93 -4.90 6.21
CA PRO A 487 -27.60 -5.84 7.10
C PRO A 487 -28.98 -6.22 6.57
N ILE A 488 -29.35 -7.48 6.70
CA ILE A 488 -30.72 -7.90 6.39
C ILE A 488 -31.67 -7.26 7.41
N PRO A 489 -32.75 -6.58 6.99
CA PRO A 489 -33.68 -5.99 7.92
C PRO A 489 -34.24 -7.07 8.86
N LYS A 490 -34.06 -6.89 10.14
CA LYS A 490 -34.67 -7.80 11.14
C LYS A 490 -36.17 -7.78 10.94
N PRO A 491 -36.82 -8.96 10.87
CA PRO A 491 -38.28 -8.98 10.79
C PRO A 491 -38.86 -8.19 11.96
N ALA A 492 -39.88 -7.39 11.68
CA ALA A 492 -40.55 -6.61 12.74
C ALA A 492 -40.88 -7.52 13.91
N PRO A 493 -40.60 -7.10 15.16
CA PRO A 493 -40.85 -7.95 16.29
C PRO A 493 -42.32 -8.40 16.27
N GLN A 494 -42.53 -9.70 16.13
CA GLN A 494 -43.87 -10.27 16.20
C GLN A 494 -44.51 -9.79 17.51
N LYS A 495 -45.66 -9.15 17.40
CA LYS A 495 -46.44 -8.76 18.57
C LYS A 495 -46.56 -10.02 19.44
N ARG A 496 -45.98 -10.01 20.61
CA ARG A 496 -46.12 -11.12 21.57
C ARG A 496 -47.60 -11.47 21.67
N GLY A 497 -47.94 -12.71 21.35
CA GLY A 497 -49.31 -13.20 21.44
C GLY A 497 -49.89 -12.87 22.79
N ARG A 498 -51.20 -12.58 22.82
CA ARG A 498 -51.98 -12.23 24.00
C ARG A 498 -51.61 -13.17 25.16
N LYS A 499 -51.20 -12.64 26.30
CA LYS A 499 -50.93 -13.45 27.48
C LYS A 499 -52.10 -14.41 27.71
N PRO A 500 -51.86 -15.69 27.96
CA PRO A 500 -52.98 -16.62 28.24
C PRO A 500 -53.82 -16.06 29.38
N LYS A 501 -55.16 -16.10 29.23
CA LYS A 501 -56.09 -15.70 30.28
C LYS A 501 -55.78 -16.48 31.57
N PRO A 502 -55.83 -15.84 32.71
CA PRO A 502 -55.68 -16.59 33.97
C PRO A 502 -56.67 -17.76 33.98
N LYS A 503 -56.20 -18.95 34.28
CA LYS A 503 -57.05 -20.12 34.42
C LYS A 503 -57.92 -19.94 35.64
N ASP A 504 -59.20 -20.28 35.49
CA ASP A 504 -60.21 -20.27 36.60
C ASP A 504 -59.67 -21.09 37.77
N PRO A 505 -59.74 -20.59 39.02
CA PRO A 505 -59.25 -21.33 40.19
C PRO A 505 -59.89 -22.68 40.37
N SER A 506 -61.13 -22.93 39.83
CA SER A 506 -61.82 -24.19 39.91
C SER A 506 -61.22 -25.36 39.13
N GLU A 507 -60.22 -25.10 38.23
CA GLU A 507 -59.61 -26.15 37.41
C GLU A 507 -58.23 -26.60 37.92
N GLN A 508 -57.82 -26.27 39.14
CA GLN A 508 -56.49 -26.67 39.63
C GLN A 508 -56.52 -28.13 40.14
N LYS A 509 -55.83 -29.01 39.38
CA LYS A 509 -55.56 -30.38 39.87
C LYS A 509 -54.57 -30.30 41.04
N PRO A 510 -54.74 -31.16 42.10
CA PRO A 510 -53.84 -31.13 43.25
C PRO A 510 -52.39 -31.43 42.86
N LYS A 511 -51.47 -30.63 43.39
CA LYS A 511 -50.03 -30.79 43.16
C LYS A 511 -49.52 -32.04 43.85
N ARG A 512 -48.81 -32.91 43.11
CA ARG A 512 -48.15 -34.08 43.73
C ARG A 512 -47.05 -33.58 44.68
N PRO A 513 -46.85 -34.25 45.86
CA PRO A 513 -45.78 -33.81 46.78
C PRO A 513 -44.39 -33.99 46.20
N ARG A 514 -43.54 -33.00 46.45
CA ARG A 514 -42.13 -33.02 46.04
C ARG A 514 -41.36 -34.10 46.79
N GLY A 515 -40.63 -34.95 46.08
CA GLY A 515 -39.76 -35.97 46.68
C GLY A 515 -38.64 -35.35 47.53
N ARG A 516 -38.22 -36.08 48.54
CA ARG A 516 -37.20 -35.73 49.54
C ARG A 516 -35.82 -35.47 48.84
N PRO A 517 -35.08 -34.46 49.27
CA PRO A 517 -33.74 -34.26 48.69
C PRO A 517 -32.77 -35.36 49.08
N ARG A 518 -31.91 -35.78 48.17
CA ARG A 518 -30.82 -36.72 48.41
C ARG A 518 -29.74 -36.07 49.29
N LYS A 519 -29.29 -36.77 50.33
CA LYS A 519 -28.13 -36.37 51.14
C LYS A 519 -26.85 -36.55 50.33
N ASN A 520 -26.06 -35.49 50.24
CA ASN A 520 -24.69 -35.58 49.71
C ASN A 520 -23.80 -36.22 50.76
N SER A 521 -23.19 -37.34 50.43
CA SER A 521 -22.12 -37.92 51.23
C SER A 521 -20.80 -37.28 50.81
N SER A 522 -20.17 -36.53 51.70
CA SER A 522 -18.80 -36.08 51.59
C SER A 522 -17.83 -37.25 51.86
N GLN A 523 -16.91 -37.51 50.98
CA GLN A 523 -15.68 -38.24 51.33
C GLN A 523 -14.49 -37.52 50.74
N SER A 524 -13.66 -37.15 51.67
CA SER A 524 -12.28 -36.69 51.50
C SER A 524 -11.34 -37.80 51.01
N ALA A 525 -10.31 -37.44 50.27
CA ALA A 525 -8.94 -37.98 50.46
C ALA A 525 -8.05 -37.47 49.34
N ASP A 526 -7.10 -36.76 49.68
CA ASP A 526 -5.63 -36.88 49.71
C ASP A 526 -4.90 -37.45 48.51
N ALA A 527 -3.96 -36.65 48.13
CA ALA A 527 -2.59 -36.99 47.69
C ALA A 527 -2.37 -37.51 46.26
N LEU A 528 -1.74 -36.78 45.47
CA LEU A 528 -0.38 -36.77 44.88
C LEU A 528 -0.33 -35.84 43.71
#